data_5e908986ef6eb1f2f053466be8b9ecac
#
_entry.id   5e908986ef6eb1f2f053466be8b9ecac
#
_cell.length_a   1.000
_cell.length_b   1.000
_cell.length_c   1.000
_cell.angle_alpha   90.00
_cell.angle_beta   90.00
_cell.angle_gamma   90.00
#
_symmetry.space_group_name_H-M   'P 1'
#
loop_
_entity.id
_entity.type
_entity.pdbx_description
1 polymer ?
#
loop_
_entity_poly.entity_id
_entity_poly.type
_entity_poly.pdbx_seq_one_letter_code
_entity_poly.pdbx_strand_id
1 'polypeptide(L)'
;MVISVIPFTFHLSLFTNIRRGLVAAALVLLAPWILSDAVSAQIVPPPILPSPTPLPKELPTAEQPLPSILPPVPVPERRGAIPQVTVFVREVKVLGSTVFTPQELAQVTDPYRNREITSEDMEALRLAVTLLYVKHGYSTSGALVPDQAIADGVLTLQIVEGTLSRINVEGNYWFRSSYFTGRLQRDAGPPVNVHALQERLRLFQTDQRIERINADLRPGEMRGQSALNVRVAERRPIKAWLEYNNFSTPGVGSNRVMGTIAHHNLLGFGDALSVQYGQSFGTDVNAHGSGINPNLNVHYAIPFTPYDTTFAVDYRRTDFTVIESNVKPLDINGKFESIGFTLRQPVFRTASQEFALALTGQSQSFRTSLLEVPFEFQSGSTNGTSQVSALRFSQEYVHRTQDQVVSALSRMSFGLPVLGAKVNDGPDQATGEFFSWLGQTQLVRRLNPTRVTLLARADLQLTNKHLFLIEQMAVGGRYSVRGYREFTLLGDNAFLGSLEARIPVYTSAIGEELLYLVPFFDYGRAWNSKVVNLEVTPTPEWLASVGVGAIWNFWRGSRFELYWGQRLNPPAQARHTNLQDYGVHLQLVVEAF
;
A
#
# COMPACT_ATOMS: atom_id res chain seq x y z
N MET A 1 -50.16 -14.67 37.16
CA MET A 1 -49.71 -14.78 35.76
C MET A 1 -48.20 -14.90 35.81
N VAL A 2 -47.72 -16.13 35.76
CA VAL A 2 -46.31 -16.50 35.99
C VAL A 2 -45.61 -16.47 34.62
N ILE A 3 -44.59 -15.65 34.45
CA ILE A 3 -43.74 -15.66 33.25
C ILE A 3 -42.55 -16.56 33.54
N SER A 4 -42.53 -17.67 32.85
CA SER A 4 -41.50 -18.70 32.87
C SER A 4 -40.23 -18.19 32.17
N VAL A 5 -39.12 -18.18 32.88
CA VAL A 5 -37.77 -17.94 32.34
C VAL A 5 -37.21 -19.27 31.87
N ILE A 6 -36.93 -19.40 30.59
CA ILE A 6 -36.26 -20.58 30.00
C ILE A 6 -34.75 -20.36 30.13
N PRO A 7 -34.00 -21.25 30.77
CA PRO A 7 -32.54 -21.16 30.80
C PRO A 7 -31.95 -21.73 29.50
N PHE A 8 -31.25 -20.90 28.74
CA PHE A 8 -30.38 -21.36 27.66
C PHE A 8 -29.09 -21.95 28.26
N THR A 9 -29.03 -23.27 28.28
CA THR A 9 -27.81 -24.01 28.56
C THR A 9 -26.96 -24.10 27.32
N PHE A 10 -25.85 -23.35 27.29
CA PHE A 10 -24.80 -23.51 26.30
C PHE A 10 -23.94 -24.74 26.62
N HIS A 11 -24.02 -25.76 25.81
CA HIS A 11 -23.03 -26.83 25.76
C HIS A 11 -21.75 -26.33 25.12
N LEU A 12 -20.73 -26.03 25.92
CA LEU A 12 -19.38 -25.71 25.49
C LEU A 12 -18.56 -27.02 25.48
N SER A 13 -18.46 -27.68 24.32
CA SER A 13 -17.50 -28.76 24.14
C SER A 13 -16.14 -28.19 23.69
N LEU A 14 -15.17 -28.43 24.52
CA LEU A 14 -13.71 -28.48 24.32
C LEU A 14 -13.15 -27.79 23.04
N PHE A 15 -12.72 -26.54 23.17
CA PHE A 15 -11.64 -25.98 22.38
C PHE A 15 -10.54 -25.47 23.31
N THR A 16 -9.48 -26.24 23.36
CA THR A 16 -8.10 -26.04 23.81
C THR A 16 -7.74 -24.80 24.63
N ASN A 17 -7.01 -25.07 25.69
CA ASN A 17 -6.54 -24.21 26.80
C ASN A 17 -5.87 -22.87 26.42
N ILE A 18 -5.52 -22.63 25.17
CA ILE A 18 -4.90 -21.38 24.72
C ILE A 18 -5.92 -20.22 24.57
N ARG A 19 -7.17 -20.50 24.18
CA ARG A 19 -8.23 -19.47 24.13
C ARG A 19 -8.68 -18.99 25.48
N ARG A 20 -8.64 -19.86 26.50
CA ARG A 20 -9.03 -19.49 27.88
C ARG A 20 -8.00 -18.60 28.58
N GLY A 21 -6.71 -18.76 28.28
CA GLY A 21 -5.66 -17.93 28.87
C GLY A 21 -5.66 -16.47 28.35
N LEU A 22 -5.95 -16.27 27.07
CA LEU A 22 -5.99 -14.90 26.48
C LEU A 22 -7.25 -14.13 26.87
N VAL A 23 -8.38 -14.79 27.02
CA VAL A 23 -9.63 -14.14 27.48
C VAL A 23 -9.56 -13.81 28.98
N ALA A 24 -8.91 -14.66 29.79
CA ALA A 24 -8.70 -14.38 31.22
C ALA A 24 -7.71 -13.23 31.46
N ALA A 25 -6.66 -13.10 30.65
CA ALA A 25 -5.71 -11.98 30.73
C ALA A 25 -6.34 -10.63 30.35
N ALA A 26 -7.32 -10.63 29.43
CA ALA A 26 -8.06 -9.41 29.06
C ALA A 26 -9.09 -8.98 30.13
N LEU A 27 -9.59 -9.89 30.94
CA LEU A 27 -10.60 -9.60 31.97
C LEU A 27 -10.00 -9.20 33.34
N VAL A 28 -8.74 -9.54 33.63
CA VAL A 28 -8.08 -9.22 34.91
C VAL A 28 -7.56 -7.77 34.98
N LEU A 29 -7.52 -7.03 33.84
CA LEU A 29 -7.03 -5.65 33.79
C LEU A 29 -8.12 -4.56 33.97
N LEU A 30 -9.33 -4.92 34.37
CA LEU A 30 -10.45 -3.99 34.58
C LEU A 30 -10.60 -3.59 36.07
N ALA A 31 -9.59 -2.97 36.69
CA ALA A 31 -9.75 -2.34 38.00
C ALA A 31 -9.44 -0.83 37.92
N PRO A 32 -10.31 0.03 38.50
CA PRO A 32 -10.20 1.48 38.33
C PRO A 32 -9.27 2.12 39.36
N TRP A 33 -8.46 3.08 38.93
CA TRP A 33 -7.83 4.08 39.81
C TRP A 33 -8.24 5.48 39.40
N ILE A 34 -8.82 6.20 40.34
CA ILE A 34 -9.20 7.62 40.29
C ILE A 34 -8.15 8.39 41.10
N LEU A 35 -7.63 9.50 40.61
CA LEU A 35 -7.42 10.77 41.31
C LEU A 35 -6.51 11.74 40.55
N SER A 36 -7.03 12.89 40.33
CA SER A 36 -6.72 14.34 40.21
C SER A 36 -5.26 14.87 40.13
N ASP A 37 -4.94 15.84 39.28
CA ASP A 37 -4.87 17.28 39.53
C ASP A 37 -4.27 18.07 38.34
N ALA A 38 -4.57 19.36 38.28
CA ALA A 38 -4.44 20.26 37.17
C ALA A 38 -3.06 20.93 37.02
N VAL A 39 -2.59 21.14 35.76
CA VAL A 39 -1.56 22.12 35.38
C VAL A 39 -1.84 22.67 33.97
N SER A 40 -1.52 23.96 33.78
CA SER A 40 -1.85 24.86 32.67
C SER A 40 -1.43 24.35 31.29
N ALA A 41 -2.37 24.36 30.33
CA ALA A 41 -2.11 24.05 28.94
C ALA A 41 -1.72 25.30 28.15
N GLN A 42 -0.64 25.20 27.37
CA GLN A 42 -0.37 26.15 26.31
C GLN A 42 -1.45 26.01 25.21
N ILE A 43 -2.03 27.15 24.83
CA ILE A 43 -3.01 27.22 23.75
C ILE A 43 -2.24 27.22 22.42
N VAL A 44 -1.88 26.03 21.93
CA VAL A 44 -1.40 25.84 20.56
C VAL A 44 -2.55 25.29 19.76
N PRO A 45 -2.99 25.93 18.66
CA PRO A 45 -4.02 25.34 17.81
C PRO A 45 -3.53 23.97 17.32
N PRO A 46 -4.39 22.95 17.39
CA PRO A 46 -3.98 21.61 17.01
C PRO A 46 -3.65 21.56 15.52
N PRO A 47 -2.45 21.05 15.15
CA PRO A 47 -2.11 20.88 13.77
C PRO A 47 -3.01 19.82 13.13
N ILE A 48 -3.49 20.11 11.95
CA ILE A 48 -4.14 19.12 11.10
C ILE A 48 -3.04 18.46 10.28
N LEU A 49 -2.34 17.56 10.93
CA LEU A 49 -1.27 16.83 10.27
C LEU A 49 -1.85 15.72 9.38
N PRO A 50 -1.27 15.49 8.21
CA PRO A 50 -1.59 14.31 7.43
C PRO A 50 -1.24 13.09 8.28
N SER A 51 -2.22 12.22 8.49
CA SER A 51 -1.92 10.88 9.01
C SER A 51 -0.85 10.24 8.14
N PRO A 52 0.13 9.55 8.71
CA PRO A 52 1.15 8.86 7.92
C PRO A 52 0.45 7.99 6.89
N THR A 53 0.99 7.97 5.66
CA THR A 53 0.41 7.20 4.55
C THR A 53 0.14 5.76 5.02
N PRO A 54 -1.10 5.28 4.99
CA PRO A 54 -1.40 3.95 5.47
C PRO A 54 -0.71 2.92 4.58
N LEU A 55 0.15 2.11 5.19
CA LEU A 55 0.76 0.96 4.53
C LEU A 55 -0.31 -0.13 4.30
N PRO A 56 -0.14 -1.02 3.30
CA PRO A 56 -1.10 -2.07 2.99
C PRO A 56 -1.40 -2.94 4.21
N LYS A 57 -2.66 -3.02 4.62
CA LYS A 57 -3.11 -3.76 5.82
C LYS A 57 -3.85 -5.05 5.49
N GLU A 58 -4.15 -5.29 4.22
CA GLU A 58 -4.94 -6.43 3.78
C GLU A 58 -4.05 -7.53 3.20
N LEU A 59 -4.34 -8.76 3.60
CA LEU A 59 -3.75 -9.94 2.99
C LEU A 59 -4.33 -10.11 1.57
N PRO A 60 -3.53 -10.60 0.60
CA PRO A 60 -4.05 -10.89 -0.73
C PRO A 60 -5.17 -11.91 -0.64
N THR A 61 -6.19 -11.73 -1.47
CA THR A 61 -7.21 -12.77 -1.71
C THR A 61 -6.52 -13.99 -2.31
N ALA A 62 -6.98 -15.20 -1.96
CA ALA A 62 -6.42 -16.44 -2.49
C ALA A 62 -6.31 -16.36 -4.02
N GLU A 63 -5.11 -16.62 -4.56
CA GLU A 63 -4.87 -16.59 -6.01
C GLU A 63 -5.75 -17.65 -6.69
N GLN A 64 -6.54 -17.22 -7.67
CA GLN A 64 -7.15 -18.15 -8.58
C GLN A 64 -6.05 -18.71 -9.49
N PRO A 65 -5.98 -20.05 -9.69
CA PRO A 65 -5.01 -20.62 -10.61
C PRO A 65 -5.23 -20.05 -12.01
N LEU A 66 -4.17 -19.56 -12.64
CA LEU A 66 -4.20 -19.17 -14.04
C LEU A 66 -4.57 -20.39 -14.88
N PRO A 67 -5.56 -20.30 -15.77
CA PRO A 67 -5.70 -21.31 -16.80
C PRO A 67 -4.36 -21.40 -17.58
N SER A 68 -3.96 -22.61 -17.94
CA SER A 68 -2.74 -22.83 -18.71
C SER A 68 -2.81 -22.03 -20.01
N ILE A 69 -1.90 -21.07 -20.17
CA ILE A 69 -1.81 -20.23 -21.39
C ILE A 69 -1.17 -21.03 -22.53
N LEU A 70 -0.52 -22.13 -22.17
CA LEU A 70 0.25 -22.93 -23.13
C LEU A 70 -0.65 -24.02 -23.75
N PRO A 71 -0.70 -24.09 -25.08
CA PRO A 71 -1.07 -25.36 -25.71
C PRO A 71 -0.10 -26.45 -25.23
N PRO A 72 -0.58 -27.68 -25.05
CA PRO A 72 0.31 -28.79 -24.72
C PRO A 72 1.45 -28.80 -25.73
N VAL A 73 2.70 -28.92 -25.24
CA VAL A 73 3.86 -29.07 -26.10
C VAL A 73 3.59 -30.25 -27.02
N PRO A 74 3.58 -30.09 -28.34
CA PRO A 74 3.37 -31.23 -29.25
C PRO A 74 4.46 -32.23 -28.98
N VAL A 75 4.09 -33.39 -28.42
CA VAL A 75 5.02 -34.53 -28.36
C VAL A 75 5.24 -34.93 -29.83
N PRO A 76 6.49 -34.92 -30.33
CA PRO A 76 6.74 -35.28 -31.71
C PRO A 76 6.27 -36.73 -31.93
N GLU A 77 5.22 -36.89 -32.75
CA GLU A 77 4.88 -38.22 -33.24
C GLU A 77 6.11 -38.78 -33.96
N ARG A 78 6.54 -39.96 -33.58
CA ARG A 78 7.60 -40.70 -34.29
C ARG A 78 7.11 -40.93 -35.73
N ARG A 79 7.52 -40.07 -36.65
CA ARG A 79 7.37 -40.33 -38.08
C ARG A 79 8.22 -41.54 -38.43
N GLY A 80 7.66 -42.45 -39.23
CA GLY A 80 8.24 -43.73 -39.61
C GLY A 80 9.69 -43.67 -40.11
N ALA A 81 10.34 -44.81 -40.15
CA ALA A 81 11.75 -45.01 -40.39
C ALA A 81 12.37 -44.05 -41.43
N ILE A 82 13.15 -43.11 -40.96
CA ILE A 82 13.97 -42.22 -41.80
C ILE A 82 15.16 -43.01 -42.28
N PRO A 83 15.57 -42.98 -43.57
CA PRO A 83 16.81 -43.62 -44.03
C PRO A 83 17.98 -43.17 -43.15
N GLN A 84 18.73 -44.12 -42.60
CA GLN A 84 19.90 -43.81 -41.78
C GLN A 84 21.03 -43.30 -42.70
N VAL A 85 21.10 -41.97 -42.84
CA VAL A 85 22.27 -41.33 -43.45
C VAL A 85 23.18 -40.92 -42.31
N THR A 86 24.41 -41.43 -42.29
CA THR A 86 25.47 -41.05 -41.35
C THR A 86 26.37 -40.01 -41.99
N VAL A 87 26.67 -38.97 -41.23
CA VAL A 87 27.55 -37.88 -41.66
C VAL A 87 28.52 -37.54 -40.54
N PHE A 88 29.80 -37.37 -40.87
CA PHE A 88 30.77 -36.87 -39.88
C PHE A 88 30.59 -35.38 -39.66
N VAL A 89 30.37 -34.99 -38.37
CA VAL A 89 30.20 -33.58 -37.95
C VAL A 89 31.40 -33.18 -37.12
N ARG A 90 32.22 -32.28 -37.66
CA ARG A 90 33.34 -31.65 -36.96
C ARG A 90 32.88 -30.53 -36.05
N GLU A 91 31.92 -29.73 -36.54
CA GLU A 91 31.43 -28.54 -35.86
C GLU A 91 29.92 -28.37 -36.05
N VAL A 92 29.24 -27.95 -34.97
CA VAL A 92 27.83 -27.52 -35.01
C VAL A 92 27.78 -26.01 -34.89
N LYS A 93 27.28 -25.35 -35.93
CA LYS A 93 27.11 -23.88 -35.98
C LYS A 93 25.66 -23.54 -35.73
N VAL A 94 25.39 -22.77 -34.68
CA VAL A 94 24.02 -22.27 -34.36
C VAL A 94 23.91 -20.83 -34.79
N LEU A 95 22.93 -20.53 -35.65
CA LEU A 95 22.66 -19.19 -36.18
C LEU A 95 21.31 -18.69 -35.69
N GLY A 96 21.19 -17.37 -35.48
CA GLY A 96 19.90 -16.69 -35.16
C GLY A 96 19.49 -16.73 -33.69
N SER A 97 20.40 -17.15 -32.77
CA SER A 97 20.16 -17.05 -31.33
C SER A 97 20.51 -15.64 -30.82
N THR A 98 19.57 -14.96 -30.17
CA THR A 98 19.82 -13.69 -29.46
C THR A 98 19.74 -13.86 -27.93
N VAL A 99 19.20 -14.97 -27.47
CA VAL A 99 18.94 -15.22 -26.03
C VAL A 99 20.14 -15.93 -25.37
N PHE A 100 20.72 -16.92 -26.03
CA PHE A 100 21.77 -17.74 -25.44
C PHE A 100 23.13 -17.39 -26.01
N THR A 101 24.12 -17.37 -25.14
CA THR A 101 25.53 -17.21 -25.51
C THR A 101 26.06 -18.43 -26.25
N PRO A 102 27.12 -18.29 -27.07
CA PRO A 102 27.76 -19.44 -27.71
C PRO A 102 28.20 -20.54 -26.73
N GLN A 103 28.60 -20.18 -25.50
CA GLN A 103 29.00 -21.13 -24.46
C GLN A 103 27.82 -21.96 -23.93
N GLU A 104 26.65 -21.33 -23.74
CA GLU A 104 25.44 -22.03 -23.30
C GLU A 104 24.93 -22.99 -24.40
N LEU A 105 24.98 -22.57 -25.65
CA LEU A 105 24.62 -23.41 -26.78
C LEU A 105 25.63 -24.58 -26.96
N ALA A 106 26.91 -24.33 -26.71
CA ALA A 106 27.96 -25.35 -26.77
C ALA A 106 27.70 -26.49 -25.79
N GLN A 107 27.17 -26.23 -24.59
CA GLN A 107 26.81 -27.27 -23.62
C GLN A 107 25.85 -28.32 -24.20
N VAL A 108 24.99 -27.92 -25.14
CA VAL A 108 24.01 -28.79 -25.79
C VAL A 108 24.54 -29.39 -27.07
N THR A 109 25.42 -28.68 -27.81
CA THR A 109 25.90 -29.08 -29.13
C THR A 109 27.21 -29.88 -29.10
N ASP A 110 28.07 -29.70 -28.08
CA ASP A 110 29.36 -30.39 -27.95
C ASP A 110 29.28 -31.92 -27.98
N PRO A 111 28.27 -32.60 -27.41
CA PRO A 111 28.13 -34.06 -27.52
C PRO A 111 28.00 -34.57 -28.95
N TYR A 112 27.69 -33.71 -29.92
CA TYR A 112 27.49 -34.04 -31.33
C TYR A 112 28.64 -33.63 -32.23
N ARG A 113 29.75 -33.13 -31.66
CA ARG A 113 30.94 -32.68 -32.41
C ARG A 113 32.00 -33.81 -32.52
N ASN A 114 32.78 -33.73 -33.57
CA ASN A 114 33.89 -34.66 -33.85
C ASN A 114 33.48 -36.15 -33.86
N ARG A 115 32.30 -36.46 -34.36
CA ARG A 115 31.79 -37.83 -34.49
C ARG A 115 30.87 -37.98 -35.70
N GLU A 116 30.64 -39.22 -36.08
CA GLU A 116 29.55 -39.55 -36.98
C GLU A 116 28.21 -39.41 -36.27
N ILE A 117 27.28 -38.74 -36.90
CA ILE A 117 25.91 -38.58 -36.43
C ILE A 117 24.91 -39.10 -37.47
N THR A 118 23.85 -39.70 -36.98
CA THR A 118 22.74 -40.21 -37.80
C THR A 118 21.67 -39.14 -37.99
N SER A 119 20.72 -39.38 -38.88
CA SER A 119 19.52 -38.53 -39.00
C SER A 119 18.75 -38.45 -37.67
N GLU A 120 18.78 -39.51 -36.86
CA GLU A 120 18.17 -39.55 -35.52
C GLU A 120 18.93 -38.68 -34.53
N ASP A 121 20.26 -38.66 -34.57
CA ASP A 121 21.11 -37.78 -33.79
C ASP A 121 20.88 -36.29 -34.14
N MET A 122 20.70 -35.96 -35.44
CA MET A 122 20.39 -34.61 -35.89
C MET A 122 19.05 -34.13 -35.36
N GLU A 123 18.03 -34.99 -35.35
CA GLU A 123 16.73 -34.67 -34.79
C GLU A 123 16.78 -34.52 -33.25
N ALA A 124 17.57 -35.40 -32.59
CA ALA A 124 17.80 -35.28 -31.14
C ALA A 124 18.53 -33.99 -30.78
N LEU A 125 19.55 -33.58 -31.54
CA LEU A 125 20.23 -32.30 -31.37
C LEU A 125 19.27 -31.11 -31.57
N ARG A 126 18.50 -31.12 -32.68
CA ARG A 126 17.48 -30.11 -32.95
C ARG A 126 16.50 -29.97 -31.79
N LEU A 127 16.00 -31.11 -31.29
CA LEU A 127 15.08 -31.16 -30.17
C LEU A 127 15.74 -30.68 -28.88
N ALA A 128 16.99 -31.06 -28.60
CA ALA A 128 17.72 -30.64 -27.41
C ALA A 128 17.89 -29.10 -27.35
N VAL A 129 18.26 -28.48 -28.49
CA VAL A 129 18.35 -27.01 -28.58
C VAL A 129 16.96 -26.36 -28.44
N THR A 130 15.92 -26.92 -29.06
CA THR A 130 14.56 -26.44 -28.91
C THR A 130 14.10 -26.52 -27.44
N LEU A 131 14.36 -27.61 -26.73
CA LEU A 131 14.02 -27.79 -25.32
C LEU A 131 14.76 -26.80 -24.39
N LEU A 132 16.01 -26.42 -24.78
CA LEU A 132 16.71 -25.36 -24.06
C LEU A 132 15.89 -24.04 -24.05
N TYR A 133 15.38 -23.65 -25.23
CA TYR A 133 14.51 -22.47 -25.36
C TYR A 133 13.20 -22.61 -24.55
N VAL A 134 12.52 -23.76 -24.72
CA VAL A 134 11.25 -24.04 -24.02
C VAL A 134 11.42 -24.00 -22.51
N LYS A 135 12.49 -24.59 -21.98
CA LYS A 135 12.79 -24.61 -20.53
C LYS A 135 12.99 -23.22 -19.94
N HIS A 136 13.49 -22.27 -20.74
CA HIS A 136 13.68 -20.88 -20.33
C HIS A 136 12.50 -19.98 -20.67
N GLY A 137 11.35 -20.55 -21.05
CA GLY A 137 10.11 -19.81 -21.31
C GLY A 137 9.90 -19.36 -22.76
N TYR A 138 10.81 -19.68 -23.68
CA TYR A 138 10.70 -19.31 -25.10
C TYR A 138 10.03 -20.41 -25.92
N SER A 139 8.82 -20.83 -25.51
CA SER A 139 8.11 -21.98 -26.08
C SER A 139 7.66 -21.79 -27.53
N THR A 140 7.70 -20.56 -28.05
CA THR A 140 7.41 -20.23 -29.45
C THR A 140 8.67 -20.22 -30.33
N SER A 141 9.84 -20.48 -29.75
CA SER A 141 11.13 -20.51 -30.42
C SER A 141 11.60 -21.93 -30.57
N GLY A 142 12.38 -22.21 -31.61
CA GLY A 142 12.93 -23.54 -31.84
C GLY A 142 14.02 -23.58 -32.88
N ALA A 143 14.76 -24.71 -32.88
CA ALA A 143 15.81 -24.99 -33.86
C ALA A 143 15.24 -25.71 -35.10
N LEU A 144 15.77 -25.36 -36.22
CA LEU A 144 15.54 -26.03 -37.51
C LEU A 144 16.89 -26.50 -38.07
N VAL A 145 16.89 -27.63 -38.75
CA VAL A 145 17.97 -28.04 -39.64
C VAL A 145 17.56 -27.63 -41.06
N PRO A 146 18.15 -26.55 -41.62
CA PRO A 146 17.85 -26.17 -42.99
C PRO A 146 18.39 -27.24 -43.99
N ASP A 147 17.79 -27.26 -45.19
CA ASP A 147 18.36 -28.08 -46.28
C ASP A 147 19.78 -27.57 -46.57
N GLN A 148 20.79 -28.41 -46.33
CA GLN A 148 22.20 -28.04 -46.45
C GLN A 148 23.03 -29.21 -46.90
N ALA A 149 24.06 -28.93 -47.67
CA ALA A 149 25.16 -29.85 -47.87
C ALA A 149 26.14 -29.70 -46.70
N ILE A 150 26.43 -30.79 -45.98
CA ILE A 150 27.39 -30.75 -44.86
C ILE A 150 28.80 -30.80 -45.48
N ALA A 151 29.24 -29.63 -45.96
CA ALA A 151 30.58 -29.44 -46.48
C ALA A 151 31.55 -29.25 -45.31
N ASP A 152 32.73 -29.85 -45.38
CA ASP A 152 33.79 -29.76 -44.38
C ASP A 152 33.38 -30.17 -42.95
N GLY A 153 32.32 -30.96 -42.82
CA GLY A 153 31.83 -31.45 -41.52
C GLY A 153 31.15 -30.37 -40.65
N VAL A 154 30.66 -29.28 -41.22
CA VAL A 154 29.93 -28.21 -40.49
C VAL A 154 28.43 -28.43 -40.63
N LEU A 155 27.76 -28.71 -39.50
CA LEU A 155 26.31 -28.80 -39.42
C LEU A 155 25.75 -27.44 -38.93
N THR A 156 24.88 -26.81 -39.70
CA THR A 156 24.25 -25.55 -39.32
C THR A 156 22.85 -25.79 -38.76
N LEU A 157 22.59 -25.28 -37.57
CA LEU A 157 21.26 -25.15 -36.99
C LEU A 157 20.79 -23.72 -37.10
N GLN A 158 19.59 -23.52 -37.62
CA GLN A 158 18.94 -22.21 -37.67
C GLN A 158 17.92 -22.08 -36.53
N ILE A 159 18.11 -21.11 -35.65
CA ILE A 159 17.11 -20.77 -34.64
C ILE A 159 16.08 -19.84 -35.27
N VAL A 160 14.81 -20.18 -35.02
CA VAL A 160 13.69 -19.29 -35.27
C VAL A 160 13.18 -18.85 -33.92
N GLU A 161 13.50 -17.60 -33.55
CA GLU A 161 13.01 -16.99 -32.31
C GLU A 161 11.61 -16.47 -32.53
N GLY A 162 10.70 -16.86 -31.64
CA GLY A 162 9.29 -16.49 -31.72
C GLY A 162 9.04 -15.02 -31.44
N THR A 163 8.20 -14.38 -32.24
CA THR A 163 7.80 -12.99 -32.08
C THR A 163 6.28 -12.86 -31.90
N LEU A 164 5.85 -11.81 -31.20
CA LEU A 164 4.45 -11.50 -31.03
C LEU A 164 4.02 -10.52 -32.13
N SER A 165 3.22 -11.03 -33.09
CA SER A 165 2.78 -10.22 -34.24
C SER A 165 1.56 -9.35 -33.91
N ARG A 166 0.68 -9.83 -33.02
CA ARG A 166 -0.56 -9.13 -32.67
C ARG A 166 -0.99 -9.46 -31.25
N ILE A 167 -1.57 -8.48 -30.56
CA ILE A 167 -2.26 -8.64 -29.29
C ILE A 167 -3.69 -8.16 -29.47
N ASN A 168 -4.67 -9.05 -29.38
CA ASN A 168 -6.09 -8.73 -29.43
C ASN A 168 -6.62 -8.68 -28.00
N VAL A 169 -7.27 -7.59 -27.62
CA VAL A 169 -7.91 -7.43 -26.30
C VAL A 169 -9.41 -7.30 -26.50
N GLU A 170 -10.17 -8.15 -25.83
CA GLU A 170 -11.62 -8.23 -25.89
C GLU A 170 -12.23 -8.13 -24.49
N GLY A 171 -13.44 -7.58 -24.40
CA GLY A 171 -14.21 -7.46 -23.16
C GLY A 171 -13.79 -6.28 -22.27
N ASN A 172 -12.84 -5.46 -22.70
CA ASN A 172 -12.47 -4.23 -22.03
C ASN A 172 -13.50 -3.14 -22.39
N TYR A 173 -14.18 -2.65 -21.36
CA TYR A 173 -15.17 -1.57 -21.47
C TYR A 173 -14.64 -0.25 -20.88
N TRP A 174 -14.04 -0.31 -19.68
CA TRP A 174 -13.51 0.84 -18.97
C TRP A 174 -12.03 1.09 -19.29
N PHE A 175 -11.23 0.04 -19.47
CA PHE A 175 -9.84 0.17 -19.88
C PHE A 175 -9.73 0.32 -21.39
N ARG A 176 -8.79 1.14 -21.81
CA ARG A 176 -8.34 1.17 -23.20
C ARG A 176 -7.51 -0.07 -23.52
N SER A 177 -7.65 -0.63 -24.72
CA SER A 177 -6.85 -1.79 -25.13
C SER A 177 -5.35 -1.52 -25.03
N SER A 178 -4.91 -0.27 -25.27
CA SER A 178 -3.52 0.16 -25.17
C SER A 178 -2.92 0.00 -23.77
N TYR A 179 -3.74 0.03 -22.71
CA TYR A 179 -3.29 -0.25 -21.34
C TYR A 179 -2.73 -1.67 -21.21
N PHE A 180 -3.39 -2.66 -21.80
CA PHE A 180 -2.97 -4.06 -21.80
C PHE A 180 -1.88 -4.32 -22.83
N THR A 181 -2.10 -3.89 -24.09
CA THR A 181 -1.19 -4.21 -25.19
C THR A 181 0.21 -3.67 -24.96
N GLY A 182 0.35 -2.43 -24.49
CA GLY A 182 1.66 -1.84 -24.23
C GLY A 182 2.47 -2.59 -23.17
N ARG A 183 1.81 -3.04 -22.08
CA ARG A 183 2.46 -3.79 -21.01
C ARG A 183 2.81 -5.22 -21.40
N LEU A 184 1.88 -5.89 -22.09
CA LEU A 184 2.10 -7.25 -22.59
C LEU A 184 3.19 -7.29 -23.64
N GLN A 185 3.23 -6.31 -24.57
CA GLN A 185 4.27 -6.25 -25.60
C GLN A 185 5.65 -5.98 -25.01
N ARG A 186 5.76 -5.10 -24.01
CA ARG A 186 7.00 -4.86 -23.29
C ARG A 186 7.54 -6.14 -22.64
N ASP A 187 6.67 -6.88 -21.93
CA ASP A 187 7.09 -8.04 -21.15
C ASP A 187 7.24 -9.30 -22.03
N ALA A 188 6.49 -9.38 -23.13
CA ALA A 188 6.69 -10.45 -24.11
C ALA A 188 8.11 -10.43 -24.71
N GLY A 189 8.64 -9.23 -24.98
CA GLY A 189 9.94 -9.06 -25.67
C GLY A 189 9.87 -9.46 -27.14
N PRO A 190 10.92 -9.30 -27.89
CA PRO A 190 11.45 -10.23 -28.88
C PRO A 190 12.74 -10.89 -28.33
N PRO A 191 12.82 -12.24 -28.29
CA PRO A 191 11.78 -13.24 -28.55
C PRO A 191 10.76 -13.39 -27.42
N VAL A 192 9.59 -13.96 -27.76
CA VAL A 192 8.48 -14.10 -26.83
C VAL A 192 8.84 -15.01 -25.66
N ASN A 193 8.82 -14.43 -24.45
CA ASN A 193 8.96 -15.18 -23.21
C ASN A 193 7.60 -15.39 -22.54
N VAL A 194 7.14 -16.63 -22.51
CA VAL A 194 5.83 -16.98 -21.96
C VAL A 194 5.80 -16.87 -20.44
N HIS A 195 6.92 -17.10 -19.74
CA HIS A 195 6.99 -16.91 -18.29
C HIS A 195 6.78 -15.45 -17.90
N ALA A 196 7.38 -14.51 -18.65
CA ALA A 196 7.20 -13.08 -18.45
C ALA A 196 5.76 -12.63 -18.75
N LEU A 197 5.13 -13.18 -19.80
CA LEU A 197 3.72 -12.97 -20.09
C LEU A 197 2.81 -13.49 -18.97
N GLN A 198 3.08 -14.68 -18.44
CA GLN A 198 2.34 -15.25 -17.31
C GLN A 198 2.43 -14.36 -16.08
N GLU A 199 3.63 -13.86 -15.75
CA GLU A 199 3.81 -12.97 -14.60
C GLU A 199 3.05 -11.64 -14.80
N ARG A 200 3.05 -11.08 -16.02
CA ARG A 200 2.24 -9.88 -16.31
C ARG A 200 0.75 -10.15 -16.17
N LEU A 201 0.26 -11.31 -16.60
CA LEU A 201 -1.15 -11.69 -16.44
C LEU A 201 -1.51 -11.89 -14.96
N ARG A 202 -0.61 -12.45 -14.14
CA ARG A 202 -0.78 -12.50 -12.68
C ARG A 202 -0.87 -11.11 -12.08
N LEU A 203 0.00 -10.17 -12.48
CA LEU A 203 -0.10 -8.78 -12.05
C LEU A 203 -1.44 -8.15 -12.39
N PHE A 204 -1.98 -8.40 -13.59
CA PHE A 204 -3.34 -7.95 -13.92
C PHE A 204 -4.42 -8.59 -13.04
N GLN A 205 -4.28 -9.86 -12.67
CA GLN A 205 -5.22 -10.52 -11.75
C GLN A 205 -5.20 -9.94 -10.33
N THR A 206 -4.05 -9.39 -9.88
CA THR A 206 -3.98 -8.70 -8.58
C THR A 206 -4.62 -7.32 -8.59
N ASP A 207 -4.95 -6.79 -9.78
CA ASP A 207 -5.63 -5.51 -9.92
C ASP A 207 -7.11 -5.64 -9.56
N GLN A 208 -7.55 -4.95 -8.51
CA GLN A 208 -8.94 -4.99 -8.04
C GLN A 208 -9.97 -4.52 -9.07
N ARG A 209 -9.55 -3.79 -10.11
CA ARG A 209 -10.41 -3.31 -11.22
C ARG A 209 -10.70 -4.40 -12.23
N ILE A 210 -9.93 -5.47 -12.22
CA ILE A 210 -10.08 -6.62 -13.11
C ILE A 210 -10.72 -7.75 -12.32
N GLU A 211 -11.85 -8.22 -12.80
CA GLU A 211 -12.52 -9.38 -12.21
C GLU A 211 -11.87 -10.69 -12.66
N ARG A 212 -11.59 -10.77 -13.96
CA ARG A 212 -10.99 -11.95 -14.57
C ARG A 212 -10.22 -11.55 -15.83
N ILE A 213 -9.08 -12.17 -16.05
CA ILE A 213 -8.31 -12.06 -17.28
C ILE A 213 -7.86 -13.44 -17.72
N ASN A 214 -8.08 -13.76 -19.00
CA ASN A 214 -7.63 -14.98 -19.65
C ASN A 214 -6.84 -14.61 -20.90
N ALA A 215 -5.83 -15.40 -21.23
CA ALA A 215 -5.05 -15.19 -22.43
C ALA A 215 -4.82 -16.53 -23.15
N ASP A 216 -4.78 -16.47 -24.47
CA ASP A 216 -4.59 -17.60 -25.36
C ASP A 216 -3.56 -17.21 -26.43
N LEU A 217 -2.46 -17.95 -26.49
CA LEU A 217 -1.38 -17.73 -27.46
C LEU A 217 -1.58 -18.67 -28.65
N ARG A 218 -1.77 -18.10 -29.83
CA ARG A 218 -2.00 -18.85 -31.07
C ARG A 218 -0.88 -18.64 -32.07
N PRO A 219 -0.64 -19.59 -32.99
CA PRO A 219 0.25 -19.36 -34.12
C PRO A 219 -0.20 -18.14 -34.93
N GLY A 220 0.75 -17.34 -35.36
CA GLY A 220 0.53 -16.22 -36.28
C GLY A 220 0.49 -16.66 -37.75
N GLU A 221 0.41 -15.67 -38.64
CA GLU A 221 0.31 -15.92 -40.07
C GLU A 221 1.63 -16.43 -40.68
N MET A 222 2.76 -16.00 -40.15
CA MET A 222 4.10 -16.41 -40.59
C MET A 222 4.78 -17.33 -39.58
N ARG A 223 5.69 -18.16 -40.03
CA ARG A 223 6.51 -19.03 -39.18
C ARG A 223 7.28 -18.21 -38.15
N GLY A 224 7.28 -18.63 -36.91
CA GLY A 224 7.88 -17.91 -35.79
C GLY A 224 7.06 -16.74 -35.26
N GLN A 225 5.89 -16.46 -35.81
CA GLN A 225 4.97 -15.46 -35.26
C GLN A 225 3.89 -16.09 -34.40
N SER A 226 3.47 -15.36 -33.40
CA SER A 226 2.35 -15.72 -32.52
C SER A 226 1.39 -14.53 -32.36
N ALA A 227 0.11 -14.82 -32.17
CA ALA A 227 -0.92 -13.84 -31.79
C ALA A 227 -1.43 -14.15 -30.38
N LEU A 228 -1.50 -13.13 -29.54
CA LEU A 228 -2.03 -13.23 -28.17
C LEU A 228 -3.44 -12.68 -28.13
N ASN A 229 -4.41 -13.51 -27.78
CA ASN A 229 -5.80 -13.10 -27.55
C ASN A 229 -6.05 -13.01 -26.06
N VAL A 230 -6.43 -11.84 -25.58
CA VAL A 230 -6.68 -11.54 -24.16
C VAL A 230 -8.13 -11.19 -23.96
N ARG A 231 -8.82 -11.90 -23.07
CA ARG A 231 -10.20 -11.61 -22.67
C ARG A 231 -10.21 -11.07 -21.26
N VAL A 232 -10.78 -9.91 -21.08
CA VAL A 232 -10.85 -9.20 -19.80
C VAL A 232 -12.31 -9.08 -19.37
N ALA A 233 -12.59 -9.36 -18.10
CA ALA A 233 -13.81 -8.96 -17.44
C ALA A 233 -13.45 -7.92 -16.38
N GLU A 234 -14.09 -6.77 -16.43
CA GLU A 234 -13.77 -5.63 -15.59
C GLU A 234 -14.81 -5.43 -14.49
N ARG A 235 -14.35 -4.96 -13.33
CA ARG A 235 -15.25 -4.50 -12.27
C ARG A 235 -15.61 -3.04 -12.50
N ARG A 236 -16.78 -2.65 -11.99
CA ARG A 236 -17.19 -1.24 -12.00
C ARG A 236 -16.12 -0.38 -11.31
N PRO A 237 -15.60 0.67 -11.96
CA PRO A 237 -14.48 1.46 -11.42
C PRO A 237 -14.92 2.54 -10.43
N ILE A 238 -16.22 2.77 -10.27
CA ILE A 238 -16.77 3.81 -9.38
C ILE A 238 -17.03 3.20 -8.02
N LYS A 239 -16.54 3.87 -6.98
CA LYS A 239 -16.84 3.57 -5.58
C LYS A 239 -17.23 4.84 -4.85
N ALA A 240 -18.16 4.71 -3.91
CA ALA A 240 -18.53 5.79 -3.01
C ALA A 240 -18.76 5.22 -1.61
N TRP A 241 -18.28 5.93 -0.60
CA TRP A 241 -18.51 5.56 0.79
C TRP A 241 -18.68 6.79 1.68
N LEU A 242 -19.42 6.59 2.75
CA LEU A 242 -19.59 7.54 3.83
C LEU A 242 -18.87 7.01 5.06
N GLU A 243 -18.14 7.89 5.73
CA GLU A 243 -17.40 7.58 6.94
C GLU A 243 -17.83 8.53 8.06
N TYR A 244 -18.12 7.96 9.24
CA TYR A 244 -18.20 8.66 10.50
C TYR A 244 -17.11 8.17 11.44
N ASN A 245 -16.39 9.08 12.09
CA ASN A 245 -15.39 8.72 13.09
C ASN A 245 -15.19 9.85 14.12
N ASN A 246 -14.49 9.53 15.22
CA ASN A 246 -14.07 10.51 16.20
C ASN A 246 -12.53 10.71 16.19
N PHE A 247 -11.92 10.76 15.00
CA PHE A 247 -10.46 10.86 14.80
C PHE A 247 -10.00 12.30 14.49
N SER A 248 -10.74 13.29 14.92
CA SER A 248 -10.30 14.68 14.94
C SER A 248 -9.95 15.08 16.36
N THR A 249 -9.07 16.10 16.51
CA THR A 249 -8.75 16.60 17.85
C THR A 249 -9.96 17.25 18.50
N PRO A 250 -10.19 16.99 19.79
CA PRO A 250 -11.33 17.59 20.51
C PRO A 250 -11.38 19.12 20.48
N GLY A 251 -10.21 19.78 20.42
CA GLY A 251 -10.14 21.25 20.37
C GLY A 251 -10.82 21.88 19.16
N VAL A 252 -10.98 21.15 18.05
CA VAL A 252 -11.67 21.63 16.84
C VAL A 252 -12.90 20.79 16.48
N GLY A 253 -13.29 19.87 17.35
CA GLY A 253 -14.41 18.96 17.15
C GLY A 253 -13.95 17.54 16.82
N SER A 254 -14.15 16.64 17.80
CA SER A 254 -13.66 15.25 17.73
C SER A 254 -14.38 14.40 16.68
N ASN A 255 -15.64 14.68 16.42
CA ASN A 255 -16.46 13.92 15.48
C ASN A 255 -16.27 14.42 14.04
N ARG A 256 -16.27 13.48 13.10
CA ARG A 256 -16.06 13.79 11.69
C ARG A 256 -16.95 12.92 10.80
N VAL A 257 -17.61 13.55 9.84
CA VAL A 257 -18.33 12.88 8.75
C VAL A 257 -17.61 13.19 7.45
N MET A 258 -17.32 12.17 6.66
CA MET A 258 -16.63 12.30 5.38
C MET A 258 -17.31 11.46 4.31
N GLY A 259 -17.56 12.07 3.16
CA GLY A 259 -17.98 11.38 1.93
C GLY A 259 -16.81 11.28 0.97
N THR A 260 -16.63 10.11 0.38
CA THR A 260 -15.61 9.90 -0.66
C THR A 260 -16.25 9.31 -1.90
N ILE A 261 -15.87 9.86 -3.06
CA ILE A 261 -16.18 9.31 -4.37
C ILE A 261 -14.86 9.04 -5.07
N ALA A 262 -14.68 7.84 -5.58
CA ALA A 262 -13.49 7.44 -6.32
C ALA A 262 -13.86 6.82 -7.67
N HIS A 263 -13.10 7.18 -8.70
CA HIS A 263 -13.16 6.55 -10.01
C HIS A 263 -11.80 5.96 -10.34
N HIS A 264 -11.70 4.62 -10.32
CA HIS A 264 -10.44 3.89 -10.44
C HIS A 264 -10.04 3.58 -11.89
N ASN A 265 -10.52 4.31 -12.87
CA ASN A 265 -10.12 4.23 -14.28
C ASN A 265 -10.85 5.29 -15.11
N LEU A 266 -10.67 6.57 -14.79
CA LEU A 266 -11.44 7.68 -15.37
C LEU A 266 -11.18 7.86 -16.87
N LEU A 267 -9.92 7.80 -17.30
CA LEU A 267 -9.49 7.99 -18.68
C LEU A 267 -9.22 6.68 -19.42
N GLY A 268 -9.29 5.54 -18.74
CA GLY A 268 -9.07 4.22 -19.33
C GLY A 268 -7.60 3.77 -19.33
N PHE A 269 -6.70 4.51 -18.71
CA PHE A 269 -5.27 4.16 -18.63
C PHE A 269 -4.89 3.48 -17.30
N GLY A 270 -5.90 3.12 -16.48
CA GLY A 270 -5.66 2.62 -15.14
C GLY A 270 -5.40 3.76 -14.14
N ASP A 271 -5.85 4.95 -14.45
CA ASP A 271 -5.78 6.15 -13.63
C ASP A 271 -6.81 6.11 -12.49
N ALA A 272 -6.57 6.87 -11.44
CA ALA A 272 -7.47 6.93 -10.30
C ALA A 272 -7.70 8.38 -9.86
N LEU A 273 -8.96 8.76 -9.75
CA LEU A 273 -9.40 10.01 -9.15
C LEU A 273 -10.14 9.70 -7.85
N SER A 274 -9.78 10.37 -6.78
CA SER A 274 -10.51 10.32 -5.51
C SER A 274 -10.79 11.73 -5.02
N VAL A 275 -12.03 12.00 -4.66
CA VAL A 275 -12.46 13.25 -4.04
C VAL A 275 -13.12 12.90 -2.72
N GLN A 276 -12.55 13.42 -1.63
CA GLN A 276 -13.09 13.28 -0.29
C GLN A 276 -13.43 14.65 0.25
N TYR A 277 -14.65 14.79 0.74
CA TYR A 277 -15.12 15.98 1.44
C TYR A 277 -15.72 15.58 2.77
N GLY A 278 -15.42 16.34 3.81
CA GLY A 278 -15.94 16.07 5.14
C GLY A 278 -15.96 17.30 6.02
N GLN A 279 -16.54 17.10 7.19
CA GLN A 279 -16.66 18.14 8.22
C GLN A 279 -16.39 17.53 9.58
N SER A 280 -15.67 18.29 10.43
CA SER A 280 -15.47 17.98 11.84
C SER A 280 -16.39 18.84 12.69
N PHE A 281 -16.93 18.29 13.79
CA PHE A 281 -17.84 18.98 14.69
C PHE A 281 -17.66 18.50 16.14
N GLY A 282 -17.97 19.39 17.09
CA GLY A 282 -17.98 19.07 18.53
C GLY A 282 -19.27 18.40 18.96
N THR A 283 -19.26 17.83 20.17
CA THR A 283 -20.45 17.27 20.81
C THR A 283 -21.35 18.33 21.46
N ASP A 284 -20.88 19.56 21.59
CA ASP A 284 -21.64 20.65 22.21
C ASP A 284 -22.65 21.21 21.21
N VAL A 285 -23.86 20.65 21.23
CA VAL A 285 -24.97 20.99 20.32
C VAL A 285 -25.46 22.42 20.53
N ASN A 286 -25.07 23.07 21.64
CA ASN A 286 -25.48 24.44 22.01
C ASN A 286 -24.46 25.52 21.60
N ALA A 287 -23.37 25.16 20.95
CA ALA A 287 -22.42 26.14 20.45
C ALA A 287 -22.98 26.88 19.23
N HIS A 288 -23.52 28.08 19.49
CA HIS A 288 -23.91 29.07 18.46
C HIS A 288 -22.65 29.60 17.74
N GLY A 289 -22.12 28.87 16.89
CA GLY A 289 -20.99 29.11 16.05
C GLY A 289 -20.70 27.74 15.48
N SER A 290 -21.22 27.49 14.30
CA SER A 290 -21.04 26.25 13.58
C SER A 290 -19.54 26.04 13.39
N GLY A 291 -18.90 25.31 14.30
CA GLY A 291 -17.56 24.78 14.10
C GLY A 291 -17.57 23.75 12.98
N ILE A 292 -18.11 24.12 11.83
CA ILE A 292 -18.08 23.34 10.60
C ILE A 292 -16.71 23.55 10.01
N ASN A 293 -15.85 22.56 10.21
CA ASN A 293 -14.48 22.59 9.76
C ASN A 293 -14.37 21.74 8.48
N PRO A 294 -14.43 22.34 7.29
CA PRO A 294 -14.40 21.61 6.03
C PRO A 294 -13.03 20.99 5.78
N ASN A 295 -13.04 19.75 5.35
CA ASN A 295 -11.87 19.00 4.89
C ASN A 295 -12.11 18.57 3.44
N LEU A 296 -11.22 18.96 2.55
CA LEU A 296 -11.24 18.56 1.15
C LEU A 296 -9.91 17.88 0.80
N ASN A 297 -9.97 16.67 0.27
CA ASN A 297 -8.83 15.96 -0.29
C ASN A 297 -9.16 15.56 -1.72
N VAL A 298 -8.29 15.90 -2.66
CA VAL A 298 -8.38 15.48 -4.06
C VAL A 298 -7.08 14.80 -4.42
N HIS A 299 -7.16 13.59 -4.92
CA HIS A 299 -6.03 12.81 -5.39
C HIS A 299 -6.30 12.32 -6.80
N TYR A 300 -5.37 12.55 -7.72
CA TYR A 300 -5.41 11.99 -9.06
C TYR A 300 -4.06 11.36 -9.39
N ALA A 301 -4.08 10.12 -9.87
CA ALA A 301 -2.88 9.39 -10.26
C ALA A 301 -3.08 8.72 -11.62
N ILE A 302 -2.11 8.82 -12.50
CA ILE A 302 -2.14 8.22 -13.84
C ILE A 302 -0.83 7.49 -14.15
N PRO A 303 -0.87 6.18 -14.44
CA PRO A 303 0.26 5.45 -14.98
C PRO A 303 0.37 5.74 -16.49
N PHE A 304 1.39 6.48 -16.90
CA PHE A 304 1.51 6.99 -18.27
C PHE A 304 2.52 6.22 -19.14
N THR A 305 3.24 5.23 -18.57
CA THR A 305 4.15 4.36 -19.32
C THR A 305 3.79 2.87 -19.15
N PRO A 306 4.23 2.00 -20.07
CA PRO A 306 4.12 0.55 -19.89
C PRO A 306 4.93 0.01 -18.70
N TYR A 307 5.87 0.79 -18.16
CA TYR A 307 6.67 0.47 -16.96
C TYR A 307 5.96 0.82 -15.66
N ASP A 308 4.68 1.20 -15.73
CA ASP A 308 3.84 1.64 -14.60
C ASP A 308 4.39 2.91 -13.91
N THR A 309 5.19 3.74 -14.64
CA THR A 309 5.57 5.07 -14.15
C THR A 309 4.29 5.87 -13.94
N THR A 310 4.09 6.33 -12.71
CA THR A 310 2.85 7.01 -12.31
C THR A 310 3.14 8.45 -11.95
N PHE A 311 2.36 9.36 -12.50
CA PHE A 311 2.31 10.76 -12.06
C PHE A 311 1.07 10.95 -11.21
N ALA A 312 1.22 11.62 -10.06
CA ALA A 312 0.10 11.91 -9.18
C ALA A 312 0.09 13.39 -8.75
N VAL A 313 -1.11 13.89 -8.53
CA VAL A 313 -1.38 15.23 -7.97
C VAL A 313 -2.25 15.07 -6.75
N ASP A 314 -1.83 15.69 -5.66
CA ASP A 314 -2.52 15.71 -4.38
C ASP A 314 -2.86 17.15 -4.01
N TYR A 315 -4.11 17.43 -3.71
CA TYR A 315 -4.55 18.69 -3.13
C TYR A 315 -5.31 18.42 -1.84
N ARG A 316 -4.93 19.15 -0.79
CA ARG A 316 -5.61 19.07 0.52
C ARG A 316 -5.86 20.46 1.05
N ARG A 317 -7.08 20.65 1.57
CA ARG A 317 -7.46 21.84 2.32
C ARG A 317 -8.24 21.44 3.55
N THR A 318 -7.89 22.04 4.67
CA THR A 318 -8.62 21.89 5.93
C THR A 318 -8.70 23.23 6.63
N ASP A 319 -9.90 23.67 6.90
CA ASP A 319 -10.16 24.85 7.72
C ASP A 319 -10.62 24.37 9.09
N PHE A 320 -10.29 25.09 10.16
CA PHE A 320 -10.73 24.75 11.51
C PHE A 320 -10.92 26.00 12.38
N THR A 321 -11.82 25.87 13.34
CA THR A 321 -12.04 26.83 14.42
C THR A 321 -11.91 26.10 15.75
N VAL A 322 -11.20 26.68 16.71
CA VAL A 322 -11.07 26.11 18.05
C VAL A 322 -12.37 26.32 18.81
N ILE A 323 -12.97 25.23 19.29
CA ILE A 323 -14.31 25.24 19.96
C ILE A 323 -14.24 24.94 21.46
N GLU A 324 -13.05 24.70 22.05
CA GLU A 324 -12.93 24.48 23.49
C GLU A 324 -13.43 25.69 24.28
N SER A 325 -14.34 25.48 25.25
CA SER A 325 -15.12 26.48 25.93
C SER A 325 -14.31 27.60 26.59
N ASN A 326 -13.12 27.26 27.13
CA ASN A 326 -12.23 28.19 27.82
C ASN A 326 -11.46 29.13 26.89
N VAL A 327 -11.31 28.78 25.62
CA VAL A 327 -10.58 29.56 24.61
C VAL A 327 -11.43 29.95 23.41
N LYS A 328 -12.69 29.48 23.36
CA LYS A 328 -13.65 29.84 22.32
C LYS A 328 -13.83 31.36 22.14
N PRO A 329 -13.84 32.20 23.20
CA PRO A 329 -13.94 33.66 23.05
C PRO A 329 -12.76 34.30 22.30
N LEU A 330 -11.66 33.59 22.17
CA LEU A 330 -10.46 34.07 21.45
C LEU A 330 -10.57 33.88 19.92
N ASP A 331 -11.64 33.28 19.43
CA ASP A 331 -11.91 33.04 18.00
C ASP A 331 -10.66 32.61 17.22
N ILE A 332 -10.06 31.51 17.68
CA ILE A 332 -8.86 30.96 17.06
C ILE A 332 -9.26 30.15 15.82
N ASN A 333 -8.83 30.64 14.67
CA ASN A 333 -9.08 29.99 13.38
C ASN A 333 -7.77 29.54 12.74
N GLY A 334 -7.86 28.50 11.92
CA GLY A 334 -6.72 28.03 11.13
C GLY A 334 -7.13 27.47 9.79
N LYS A 335 -6.22 27.59 8.84
CA LYS A 335 -6.38 27.08 7.48
C LYS A 335 -5.10 26.39 7.03
N PHE A 336 -5.23 25.13 6.67
CA PHE A 336 -4.18 24.33 6.08
C PHE A 336 -4.46 24.09 4.60
N GLU A 337 -3.47 24.32 3.75
CA GLU A 337 -3.50 24.01 2.32
C GLU A 337 -2.21 23.29 1.93
N SER A 338 -2.33 22.27 1.09
CA SER A 338 -1.19 21.51 0.57
C SER A 338 -1.45 21.12 -0.89
N ILE A 339 -0.44 21.29 -1.73
CA ILE A 339 -0.40 20.76 -3.09
C ILE A 339 0.89 19.97 -3.28
N GLY A 340 0.76 18.79 -3.87
CA GLY A 340 1.88 17.88 -4.13
C GLY A 340 1.84 17.29 -5.53
N PHE A 341 3.01 17.07 -6.11
CA PHE A 341 3.20 16.39 -7.39
C PHE A 341 4.19 15.26 -7.18
N THR A 342 3.78 14.04 -7.51
CA THR A 342 4.58 12.84 -7.29
C THR A 342 4.85 12.14 -8.61
N LEU A 343 6.12 11.81 -8.86
CA LEU A 343 6.55 10.88 -9.88
C LEU A 343 7.00 9.59 -9.19
N ARG A 344 6.32 8.47 -9.48
CA ARG A 344 6.59 7.17 -8.88
C ARG A 344 6.95 6.16 -9.96
N GLN A 345 8.06 5.43 -9.74
CA GLN A 345 8.55 4.40 -10.65
C GLN A 345 8.73 3.08 -9.89
N PRO A 346 7.95 2.03 -10.19
CA PRO A 346 8.31 0.68 -9.81
C PRO A 346 9.61 0.27 -10.53
N VAL A 347 10.65 -0.03 -9.77
CA VAL A 347 11.93 -0.52 -10.29
C VAL A 347 11.85 -2.03 -10.51
N PHE A 348 11.16 -2.69 -9.59
CA PHE A 348 10.92 -4.11 -9.62
C PHE A 348 9.46 -4.37 -9.18
N ARG A 349 8.73 -5.18 -9.95
CA ARG A 349 7.34 -5.51 -9.66
C ARG A 349 6.98 -6.90 -10.17
N THR A 350 6.57 -7.75 -9.25
CA THR A 350 5.95 -9.06 -9.50
C THR A 350 4.61 -9.14 -8.77
N ALA A 351 3.87 -10.23 -8.91
CA ALA A 351 2.63 -10.44 -8.17
C ALA A 351 2.84 -10.45 -6.64
N SER A 352 4.01 -10.91 -6.17
CA SER A 352 4.32 -11.04 -4.74
C SER A 352 5.18 -9.90 -4.18
N GLN A 353 5.92 -9.17 -5.00
CA GLN A 353 6.89 -8.17 -4.53
C GLN A 353 6.85 -6.92 -5.38
N GLU A 354 7.04 -5.79 -4.74
CA GLU A 354 7.22 -4.51 -5.41
C GLU A 354 8.25 -3.66 -4.67
N PHE A 355 9.20 -3.11 -5.42
CA PHE A 355 10.08 -2.04 -4.97
C PHE A 355 9.91 -0.85 -5.89
N ALA A 356 9.60 0.30 -5.32
CA ALA A 356 9.37 1.53 -6.07
C ALA A 356 10.14 2.71 -5.47
N LEU A 357 10.52 3.63 -6.34
CA LEU A 357 11.07 4.94 -6.00
C LEU A 357 10.03 6.00 -6.32
N ALA A 358 9.93 7.01 -5.46
CA ALA A 358 9.07 8.16 -5.71
C ALA A 358 9.78 9.47 -5.38
N LEU A 359 9.54 10.47 -6.21
CA LEU A 359 9.98 11.85 -6.00
C LEU A 359 8.75 12.74 -5.94
N THR A 360 8.59 13.45 -4.81
CA THR A 360 7.44 14.34 -4.57
C THR A 360 7.91 15.76 -4.33
N GLY A 361 7.45 16.71 -5.13
CA GLY A 361 7.51 18.13 -4.82
C GLY A 361 6.22 18.56 -4.12
N GLN A 362 6.31 19.17 -2.96
CA GLN A 362 5.14 19.56 -2.16
C GLN A 362 5.29 20.96 -1.61
N SER A 363 4.22 21.75 -1.67
CA SER A 363 4.11 23.03 -0.97
C SER A 363 2.94 22.99 0.01
N GLN A 364 3.18 23.44 1.23
CA GLN A 364 2.21 23.42 2.33
C GLN A 364 2.18 24.81 2.98
N SER A 365 0.97 25.27 3.29
CA SER A 365 0.72 26.53 3.99
C SER A 365 -0.21 26.30 5.15
N PHE A 366 0.13 26.83 6.30
CA PHE A 366 -0.69 26.84 7.49
C PHE A 366 -0.82 28.26 8.00
N ARG A 367 -2.05 28.76 8.04
CA ARG A 367 -2.37 30.11 8.49
C ARG A 367 -3.20 30.05 9.74
N THR A 368 -2.90 30.91 10.69
CA THR A 368 -3.61 31.03 11.96
C THR A 368 -3.99 32.47 12.28
N SER A 369 -5.14 32.64 12.90
CA SER A 369 -5.63 33.95 13.39
C SER A 369 -6.18 33.81 14.81
N LEU A 370 -6.16 34.92 15.52
CA LEU A 370 -6.72 35.14 16.83
C LEU A 370 -7.59 36.42 16.76
N LEU A 371 -8.89 36.32 17.07
CA LEU A 371 -9.83 37.46 16.94
C LEU A 371 -9.77 38.06 15.51
N GLU A 372 -9.79 37.21 14.50
CA GLU A 372 -9.69 37.56 13.07
C GLU A 372 -8.35 38.21 12.63
N VAL A 373 -7.42 38.48 13.56
CA VAL A 373 -6.10 39.04 13.26
C VAL A 373 -5.08 37.91 13.08
N PRO A 374 -4.21 37.96 12.06
CA PRO A 374 -3.11 36.96 11.90
C PRO A 374 -2.29 36.89 13.20
N PHE A 375 -2.10 35.67 13.72
CA PHE A 375 -1.40 35.44 14.98
C PHE A 375 -0.40 34.29 14.89
N GLU A 376 0.78 34.50 15.44
CA GLU A 376 1.89 33.56 15.38
C GLU A 376 1.87 32.62 16.60
N PHE A 377 1.21 31.47 16.48
CA PHE A 377 1.20 30.43 17.54
C PHE A 377 2.49 29.61 17.58
N GLN A 378 3.32 29.71 16.55
CA GLN A 378 4.60 29.02 16.48
C GLN A 378 5.71 30.01 16.14
N SER A 379 6.82 29.93 16.86
CA SER A 379 8.03 30.70 16.57
C SER A 379 8.54 30.40 15.16
N GLY A 380 8.88 31.43 14.40
CA GLY A 380 9.32 31.33 13.01
C GLY A 380 8.21 31.49 11.96
N SER A 381 6.95 31.50 12.37
CA SER A 381 5.85 31.94 11.47
C SER A 381 5.91 33.46 11.24
N THR A 382 5.30 33.94 10.16
CA THR A 382 5.25 35.38 9.83
C THR A 382 3.83 35.75 9.46
N ASN A 383 3.25 36.76 10.13
CA ASN A 383 1.85 37.15 9.96
C ASN A 383 0.91 35.93 10.05
N GLY A 384 1.06 35.13 11.09
CA GLY A 384 0.29 33.92 11.32
C GLY A 384 0.48 32.82 10.29
N THR A 385 1.47 32.92 9.40
CA THR A 385 1.67 31.96 8.30
C THR A 385 2.97 31.16 8.47
N SER A 386 2.85 29.85 8.51
CA SER A 386 3.92 28.88 8.34
C SER A 386 3.82 28.29 6.94
N GLN A 387 4.90 28.36 6.16
CA GLN A 387 4.93 27.83 4.80
C GLN A 387 6.18 27.01 4.57
N VAL A 388 5.99 25.79 4.03
CA VAL A 388 7.04 24.83 3.74
C VAL A 388 6.92 24.38 2.29
N SER A 389 8.05 24.35 1.60
CA SER A 389 8.19 23.70 0.30
C SER A 389 9.25 22.62 0.42
N ALA A 390 8.91 21.39 0.07
CA ALA A 390 9.79 20.27 0.28
C ALA A 390 9.88 19.36 -0.95
N LEU A 391 11.09 18.86 -1.20
CA LEU A 391 11.34 17.76 -2.11
C LEU A 391 11.52 16.49 -1.29
N ARG A 392 10.73 15.45 -1.60
CA ARG A 392 10.72 14.19 -0.85
C ARG A 392 11.10 13.04 -1.76
N PHE A 393 12.15 12.33 -1.39
CA PHE A 393 12.55 11.08 -2.05
C PHE A 393 12.12 9.90 -1.20
N SER A 394 11.33 9.01 -1.78
CA SER A 394 10.79 7.82 -1.10
C SER A 394 11.25 6.53 -1.76
N GLN A 395 11.54 5.55 -0.93
CA GLN A 395 11.81 4.16 -1.28
C GLN A 395 10.71 3.32 -0.64
N GLU A 396 9.99 2.59 -1.45
CA GLU A 396 8.82 1.80 -1.04
C GLU A 396 9.07 0.34 -1.35
N TYR A 397 8.84 -0.54 -0.38
CA TYR A 397 8.93 -1.97 -0.55
C TYR A 397 7.69 -2.66 0.01
N VAL A 398 7.16 -3.59 -0.76
CA VAL A 398 6.07 -4.46 -0.32
C VAL A 398 6.35 -5.89 -0.76
N HIS A 399 6.22 -6.82 0.18
CA HIS A 399 6.25 -8.25 -0.08
C HIS A 399 4.96 -8.89 0.43
N ARG A 400 4.32 -9.69 -0.43
CA ARG A 400 3.05 -10.36 -0.15
C ARG A 400 3.17 -11.85 -0.38
N THR A 401 2.68 -12.61 0.58
CA THR A 401 2.38 -14.05 0.43
C THR A 401 0.92 -14.28 0.82
N GLN A 402 0.43 -15.49 0.73
CA GLN A 402 -0.95 -15.82 1.13
C GLN A 402 -1.22 -15.49 2.61
N ASP A 403 -0.20 -15.63 3.48
CA ASP A 403 -0.34 -15.49 4.92
C ASP A 403 0.35 -14.25 5.50
N GLN A 404 1.08 -13.49 4.68
CA GLN A 404 1.90 -12.40 5.18
C GLN A 404 1.99 -11.24 4.20
N VAL A 405 1.96 -10.02 4.75
CA VAL A 405 2.35 -8.79 4.05
C VAL A 405 3.39 -8.07 4.87
N VAL A 406 4.53 -7.80 4.28
CA VAL A 406 5.57 -6.91 4.82
C VAL A 406 5.62 -5.68 3.96
N SER A 407 5.56 -4.51 4.56
CA SER A 407 5.71 -3.24 3.86
C SER A 407 6.68 -2.33 4.59
N ALA A 408 7.48 -1.61 3.84
CA ALA A 408 8.43 -0.64 4.36
C ALA A 408 8.45 0.61 3.47
N LEU A 409 8.59 1.76 4.12
CA LEU A 409 8.78 3.07 3.50
C LEU A 409 9.98 3.75 4.14
N SER A 410 10.89 4.25 3.33
CA SER A 410 11.95 5.18 3.74
C SER A 410 11.76 6.47 2.94
N ARG A 411 11.57 7.61 3.62
CA ARG A 411 11.37 8.91 2.99
C ARG A 411 12.37 9.92 3.53
N MET A 412 13.13 10.51 2.64
CA MET A 412 14.01 11.64 2.89
C MET A 412 13.29 12.91 2.41
N SER A 413 13.16 13.89 3.28
CA SER A 413 12.51 15.17 2.98
C SER A 413 13.53 16.30 3.11
N PHE A 414 13.61 17.12 2.08
CA PHE A 414 14.46 18.29 2.00
C PHE A 414 13.57 19.52 1.89
N GLY A 415 13.51 20.31 2.95
CA GLY A 415 12.87 21.62 2.97
C GLY A 415 13.68 22.61 2.16
N LEU A 416 13.05 23.33 1.24
CA LEU A 416 13.69 24.20 0.28
C LEU A 416 13.21 25.65 0.44
N PRO A 417 14.10 26.66 0.28
CA PRO A 417 13.74 28.09 0.36
C PRO A 417 13.06 28.60 -0.92
N VAL A 418 12.01 27.91 -1.35
CA VAL A 418 11.29 28.24 -2.61
C VAL A 418 9.78 28.36 -2.36
N LEU A 419 9.04 28.94 -3.30
CA LEU A 419 7.57 29.06 -3.26
C LEU A 419 7.04 29.71 -1.97
N GLY A 420 7.78 30.64 -1.39
CA GLY A 420 7.38 31.38 -0.19
C GLY A 420 7.63 30.64 1.13
N ALA A 421 8.41 29.54 1.12
CA ALA A 421 8.82 28.85 2.33
C ALA A 421 9.49 29.80 3.32
N LYS A 422 9.11 29.65 4.60
CA LYS A 422 9.66 30.46 5.69
C LYS A 422 10.97 29.85 6.18
N VAL A 423 12.07 30.54 5.96
CA VAL A 423 13.41 30.13 6.39
C VAL A 423 13.85 30.99 7.55
N ASN A 424 14.21 30.36 8.65
CA ASN A 424 14.66 31.03 9.88
C ASN A 424 15.96 30.37 10.37
N ASP A 425 16.89 31.21 10.79
CA ASP A 425 18.21 30.77 11.27
C ASP A 425 18.33 30.86 12.81
N GLY A 426 17.28 31.34 13.48
CA GLY A 426 17.25 31.43 14.95
C GLY A 426 17.24 30.03 15.59
N PRO A 427 17.97 29.83 16.70
CA PRO A 427 18.05 28.51 17.33
C PRO A 427 16.73 27.97 17.85
N ASP A 428 15.79 28.87 18.16
CA ASP A 428 14.47 28.57 18.75
C ASP A 428 13.33 28.77 17.73
N GLN A 429 13.65 28.94 16.44
CA GLN A 429 12.67 29.18 15.40
C GLN A 429 12.47 27.95 14.54
N ALA A 430 11.21 27.62 14.28
CA ALA A 430 10.88 26.63 13.28
C ALA A 430 11.25 27.15 11.88
N THR A 431 11.78 26.26 11.05
CA THR A 431 12.27 26.60 9.71
C THR A 431 11.70 25.67 8.65
N GLY A 432 11.48 26.23 7.45
CA GLY A 432 11.12 25.47 6.25
C GLY A 432 12.34 24.92 5.51
N GLU A 433 13.57 25.23 5.97
CA GLU A 433 14.80 24.64 5.46
C GLU A 433 15.31 23.57 6.43
N PHE A 434 15.11 22.31 6.08
CA PHE A 434 15.40 21.17 6.93
C PHE A 434 15.74 19.92 6.13
N PHE A 435 16.35 18.96 6.81
CA PHE A 435 16.37 17.57 6.42
C PHE A 435 15.62 16.74 7.45
N SER A 436 14.71 15.90 7.00
CA SER A 436 14.08 14.90 7.86
C SER A 436 14.03 13.54 7.16
N TRP A 437 14.15 12.49 7.95
CA TRP A 437 13.99 11.12 7.51
C TRP A 437 12.83 10.45 8.24
N LEU A 438 11.93 9.82 7.48
CA LEU A 438 10.84 9.02 7.99
C LEU A 438 11.01 7.58 7.54
N GLY A 439 11.16 6.67 8.49
CA GLY A 439 11.10 5.22 8.28
C GLY A 439 9.77 4.68 8.80
N GLN A 440 9.09 3.88 8.00
CA GLN A 440 7.87 3.17 8.40
C GLN A 440 7.98 1.70 8.02
N THR A 441 7.52 0.81 8.89
CA THR A 441 7.44 -0.62 8.59
C THR A 441 6.16 -1.21 9.16
N GLN A 442 5.60 -2.17 8.46
CA GLN A 442 4.42 -2.90 8.88
C GLN A 442 4.51 -4.36 8.47
N LEU A 443 4.18 -5.23 9.41
CA LEU A 443 3.99 -6.66 9.20
C LEU A 443 2.52 -7.01 9.48
N VAL A 444 1.89 -7.68 8.53
CA VAL A 444 0.59 -8.34 8.72
C VAL A 444 0.81 -9.83 8.50
N ARG A 445 0.51 -10.67 9.49
CA ARG A 445 0.71 -12.12 9.40
C ARG A 445 -0.48 -12.89 9.93
N ARG A 446 -1.04 -13.77 9.09
CA ARG A 446 -2.08 -14.72 9.47
C ARG A 446 -1.45 -15.97 10.04
N LEU A 447 -1.91 -16.37 11.20
CA LEU A 447 -1.49 -17.60 11.88
C LEU A 447 -2.47 -18.73 11.57
N ASN A 448 -2.03 -19.70 10.78
CA ASN A 448 -2.81 -20.90 10.49
C ASN A 448 -2.55 -21.99 11.55
N PRO A 449 -3.54 -22.80 11.99
CA PRO A 449 -4.93 -22.84 11.53
C PRO A 449 -5.88 -21.89 12.27
N THR A 450 -5.41 -21.09 13.24
CA THR A 450 -6.24 -20.27 14.14
C THR A 450 -6.93 -19.09 13.45
N ARG A 451 -6.49 -18.73 12.24
CA ARG A 451 -6.93 -17.54 11.48
C ARG A 451 -6.71 -16.21 12.21
N VAL A 452 -5.98 -16.22 13.33
CA VAL A 452 -5.57 -14.98 14.01
C VAL A 452 -4.62 -14.22 13.12
N THR A 453 -4.88 -12.92 12.90
CA THR A 453 -3.99 -12.06 12.14
C THR A 453 -3.25 -11.12 13.09
N LEU A 454 -1.92 -11.20 13.08
CA LEU A 454 -1.04 -10.31 13.82
C LEU A 454 -0.67 -9.13 12.94
N LEU A 455 -0.71 -7.92 13.52
CA LEU A 455 -0.21 -6.69 12.92
C LEU A 455 0.86 -6.10 13.84
N ALA A 456 2.01 -5.81 13.27
CA ALA A 456 3.06 -5.03 13.94
C ALA A 456 3.41 -3.83 13.06
N ARG A 457 3.56 -2.66 13.67
CA ARG A 457 3.91 -1.42 12.98
C ARG A 457 4.96 -0.67 13.79
N ALA A 458 5.91 -0.06 13.10
CA ALA A 458 6.84 0.88 13.68
C ALA A 458 7.08 2.04 12.71
N ASP A 459 7.04 3.27 13.24
CA ASP A 459 7.35 4.50 12.52
C ASP A 459 8.41 5.28 13.29
N LEU A 460 9.36 5.87 12.58
CA LEU A 460 10.43 6.68 13.17
C LEU A 460 10.69 7.91 12.29
N GLN A 461 10.54 9.10 12.85
CA GLN A 461 10.96 10.35 12.22
C GLN A 461 12.15 10.94 12.94
N LEU A 462 13.16 11.36 12.18
CA LEU A 462 14.37 11.99 12.68
C LEU A 462 14.70 13.25 11.88
N THR A 463 15.03 14.31 12.60
CA THR A 463 15.53 15.57 12.06
C THR A 463 16.45 16.26 13.07
N ASN A 464 17.31 17.13 12.59
CA ASN A 464 18.20 17.96 13.43
C ASN A 464 17.77 19.44 13.50
N LYS A 465 16.64 19.78 12.87
CA LYS A 465 16.08 21.14 12.85
C LYS A 465 14.77 21.18 13.63
N HIS A 466 14.42 22.37 14.14
CA HIS A 466 13.07 22.61 14.64
C HIS A 466 12.12 22.81 13.47
N LEU A 467 11.12 21.94 13.38
CA LEU A 467 10.18 21.89 12.27
C LEU A 467 8.93 22.75 12.53
N PHE A 468 8.35 23.29 11.47
CA PHE A 468 6.98 23.78 11.57
C PHE A 468 6.02 22.65 11.95
N LEU A 469 4.94 22.98 12.69
CA LEU A 469 3.91 22.03 13.14
C LEU A 469 3.44 21.10 12.01
N ILE A 470 3.35 21.58 10.77
CA ILE A 470 2.94 20.83 9.60
C ILE A 470 3.94 19.74 9.14
N GLU A 471 5.15 19.73 9.68
CA GLU A 471 6.20 18.72 9.43
C GLU A 471 6.52 17.89 10.68
N GLN A 472 6.02 18.29 11.86
CA GLN A 472 6.21 17.52 13.10
C GLN A 472 5.37 16.24 13.08
N MET A 473 5.83 15.24 13.80
CA MET A 473 5.12 13.97 13.95
C MET A 473 4.25 14.00 15.21
N ALA A 474 2.99 13.61 15.04
CA ALA A 474 2.01 13.54 16.10
C ALA A 474 1.96 12.16 16.75
N VAL A 475 1.83 12.13 18.08
CA VAL A 475 1.68 10.93 18.91
C VAL A 475 0.41 11.07 19.75
N GLY A 476 -0.41 10.04 19.78
CA GLY A 476 -1.74 9.99 20.39
C GLY A 476 -2.84 9.92 19.35
N GLY A 477 -3.88 9.14 19.64
CA GLY A 477 -5.04 8.93 18.79
C GLY A 477 -5.07 7.59 18.07
N ARG A 478 -6.08 7.43 17.23
CA ARG A 478 -6.45 6.14 16.59
C ARG A 478 -5.31 5.49 15.79
N TYR A 479 -4.51 6.28 15.10
CA TYR A 479 -3.48 5.78 14.19
C TYR A 479 -2.07 5.74 14.79
N SER A 480 -1.91 6.12 16.06
CA SER A 480 -0.63 6.10 16.76
C SER A 480 -0.74 5.39 18.11
N VAL A 481 -1.08 6.07 19.20
CA VAL A 481 -1.27 5.48 20.53
C VAL A 481 -2.74 5.61 20.93
N ARG A 482 -3.51 4.54 20.73
CA ARG A 482 -4.95 4.50 21.05
C ARG A 482 -5.18 4.69 22.56
N GLY A 483 -6.34 5.23 22.91
CA GLY A 483 -6.64 5.59 24.30
C GLY A 483 -6.31 7.03 24.68
N TYR A 484 -5.49 7.71 23.90
CA TYR A 484 -5.20 9.12 24.04
C TYR A 484 -5.94 9.95 23.01
N ARG A 485 -6.08 11.28 23.27
CA ARG A 485 -6.59 12.21 22.28
C ARG A 485 -5.72 12.22 21.03
N GLU A 486 -6.31 12.54 19.90
CA GLU A 486 -5.57 12.85 18.69
C GLU A 486 -4.61 14.01 18.95
N PHE A 487 -3.36 13.87 18.48
CA PHE A 487 -2.31 14.89 18.60
C PHE A 487 -1.94 15.25 20.06
N THR A 488 -1.96 14.28 20.99
CA THR A 488 -1.59 14.53 22.40
C THR A 488 -0.16 15.05 22.54
N LEU A 489 0.78 14.48 21.75
CA LEU A 489 2.17 14.96 21.68
C LEU A 489 2.50 15.30 20.23
N LEU A 490 3.40 16.27 20.08
CA LEU A 490 3.97 16.70 18.82
C LEU A 490 5.48 16.85 19.00
N GLY A 491 6.26 16.43 18.04
CA GLY A 491 7.70 16.57 18.08
C GLY A 491 8.34 16.58 16.71
N ASP A 492 9.51 17.20 16.63
CA ASP A 492 10.35 17.18 15.44
C ASP A 492 10.76 15.74 15.11
N ASN A 493 11.04 14.99 16.17
CA ASN A 493 11.40 13.59 16.16
C ASN A 493 10.33 12.78 16.89
N ALA A 494 10.03 11.59 16.40
CA ALA A 494 9.11 10.69 17.10
C ALA A 494 9.35 9.23 16.71
N PHE A 495 9.02 8.35 17.65
CA PHE A 495 8.92 6.91 17.44
C PHE A 495 7.51 6.44 17.79
N LEU A 496 6.93 5.60 16.96
CA LEU A 496 5.66 4.93 17.17
C LEU A 496 5.84 3.43 17.00
N GLY A 497 5.25 2.63 17.89
CA GLY A 497 5.18 1.19 17.82
C GLY A 497 3.78 0.71 18.15
N SER A 498 3.24 -0.23 17.38
CA SER A 498 1.93 -0.83 17.61
C SER A 498 1.97 -2.32 17.34
N LEU A 499 1.38 -3.08 18.25
CA LEU A 499 1.14 -4.52 18.11
C LEU A 499 -0.35 -4.77 18.26
N GLU A 500 -0.93 -5.50 17.32
CA GLU A 500 -2.36 -5.80 17.29
C GLU A 500 -2.58 -7.25 16.87
N ALA A 501 -3.53 -7.95 17.53
CA ALA A 501 -3.97 -9.28 17.12
C ALA A 501 -5.47 -9.23 16.77
N ARG A 502 -5.83 -9.58 15.54
CA ARG A 502 -7.23 -9.74 15.12
C ARG A 502 -7.65 -11.18 15.25
N ILE A 503 -8.52 -11.43 16.21
CA ILE A 503 -9.02 -12.76 16.55
C ILE A 503 -10.43 -12.88 15.99
N PRO A 504 -10.69 -13.71 14.96
CA PRO A 504 -12.03 -13.90 14.44
C PRO A 504 -12.90 -14.60 15.49
N VAL A 505 -13.97 -13.93 15.92
CA VAL A 505 -14.90 -14.47 16.93
C VAL A 505 -16.23 -14.89 16.34
N TYR A 506 -16.61 -14.35 15.18
CA TYR A 506 -17.78 -14.77 14.45
C TYR A 506 -17.48 -14.87 12.95
N THR A 507 -17.82 -16.02 12.37
CA THR A 507 -17.67 -16.32 10.94
C THR A 507 -19.03 -16.70 10.38
N SER A 508 -19.37 -16.17 9.21
CA SER A 508 -20.62 -16.48 8.52
C SER A 508 -20.66 -17.95 8.06
N ALA A 509 -21.85 -18.42 7.67
CA ALA A 509 -22.03 -19.77 7.15
C ALA A 509 -21.22 -20.05 5.84
N ILE A 510 -20.87 -18.99 5.10
CA ILE A 510 -20.05 -19.09 3.88
C ILE A 510 -18.54 -18.89 4.15
N GLY A 511 -18.12 -18.85 5.44
CA GLY A 511 -16.71 -18.76 5.84
C GLY A 511 -16.13 -17.37 5.93
N GLU A 512 -16.93 -16.29 5.74
CA GLU A 512 -16.48 -14.91 5.90
C GLU A 512 -16.34 -14.54 7.38
N GLU A 513 -15.22 -13.98 7.76
CA GLU A 513 -14.94 -13.49 9.11
C GLU A 513 -15.59 -12.11 9.29
N LEU A 514 -16.69 -12.09 10.07
CA LEU A 514 -17.50 -10.88 10.21
C LEU A 514 -17.17 -10.07 11.46
N LEU A 515 -16.80 -10.70 12.55
CA LEU A 515 -16.48 -10.01 13.80
C LEU A 515 -15.15 -10.45 14.35
N TYR A 516 -14.31 -9.47 14.71
CA TYR A 516 -13.01 -9.69 15.32
C TYR A 516 -12.95 -9.03 16.69
N LEU A 517 -12.32 -9.72 17.63
CA LEU A 517 -11.79 -9.15 18.87
C LEU A 517 -10.33 -8.73 18.60
N VAL A 518 -9.95 -7.54 19.07
CA VAL A 518 -8.68 -6.92 18.69
C VAL A 518 -7.93 -6.40 19.92
N PRO A 519 -7.26 -7.26 20.70
CA PRO A 519 -6.31 -6.80 21.70
C PRO A 519 -5.12 -6.09 21.04
N PHE A 520 -4.62 -5.04 21.71
CA PHE A 520 -3.49 -4.25 21.20
C PHE A 520 -2.61 -3.69 22.31
N PHE A 521 -1.39 -3.35 21.93
CA PHE A 521 -0.43 -2.55 22.69
C PHE A 521 0.16 -1.48 21.77
N ASP A 522 0.13 -0.22 22.21
CA ASP A 522 0.70 0.91 21.50
C ASP A 522 1.69 1.65 22.39
N TYR A 523 2.77 2.12 21.77
CA TYR A 523 3.78 2.96 22.39
C TYR A 523 4.18 4.09 21.43
N GLY A 524 4.40 5.29 21.96
CA GLY A 524 4.90 6.41 21.18
C GLY A 524 5.68 7.38 22.04
N ARG A 525 6.73 7.96 21.46
CA ARG A 525 7.56 9.01 22.06
C ARG A 525 7.76 10.12 21.06
N ALA A 526 7.66 11.37 21.52
CA ALA A 526 7.96 12.56 20.73
C ALA A 526 8.98 13.43 21.48
N TRP A 527 9.93 13.98 20.74
CA TRP A 527 10.93 14.90 21.30
C TRP A 527 11.35 15.93 20.24
N ASN A 528 11.74 17.11 20.69
CA ASN A 528 12.24 18.15 19.80
C ASN A 528 13.73 18.00 19.53
N SER A 529 14.17 18.47 18.38
CA SER A 529 15.59 18.67 18.10
C SER A 529 16.12 19.70 19.09
N LYS A 530 17.42 19.68 19.43
CA LYS A 530 18.03 20.50 20.46
C LYS A 530 17.66 21.97 20.29
N VAL A 531 16.76 22.43 21.12
CA VAL A 531 16.39 23.83 21.26
C VAL A 531 17.03 24.33 22.52
N VAL A 532 17.85 25.35 22.42
CA VAL A 532 18.78 25.75 23.47
C VAL A 532 18.09 26.40 24.69
N ASN A 533 16.85 26.92 24.56
CA ASN A 533 16.21 27.69 25.64
C ASN A 533 14.69 27.55 25.78
N LEU A 534 14.04 26.68 25.06
CA LEU A 534 12.60 26.44 25.28
C LEU A 534 12.41 25.15 26.09
N GLU A 535 12.05 25.29 27.37
CA GLU A 535 11.58 24.21 28.25
C GLU A 535 10.27 23.54 27.77
N VAL A 536 10.07 23.44 26.47
CA VAL A 536 8.85 22.85 25.88
C VAL A 536 9.18 21.51 25.26
N THR A 537 9.75 20.65 26.06
CA THR A 537 9.65 19.22 25.77
C THR A 537 8.21 18.80 26.06
N PRO A 538 7.54 18.05 25.14
CA PRO A 538 6.22 17.53 25.43
C PRO A 538 6.23 16.78 26.76
N THR A 539 5.33 17.12 27.69
CA THR A 539 5.26 16.44 28.99
C THR A 539 3.91 15.77 29.12
N PRO A 540 3.87 14.44 29.22
CA PRO A 540 4.99 13.48 29.20
C PRO A 540 5.60 13.32 27.80
N GLU A 541 6.90 12.95 27.69
CA GLU A 541 7.59 12.73 26.40
C GLU A 541 7.13 11.46 25.68
N TRP A 542 6.45 10.55 26.36
CA TRP A 542 6.02 9.28 25.81
C TRP A 542 4.60 8.92 26.26
N LEU A 543 3.92 8.17 25.43
CA LEU A 543 2.60 7.60 25.69
C LEU A 543 2.67 6.10 25.50
N ALA A 544 1.93 5.37 26.32
CA ALA A 544 1.72 3.93 26.11
C ALA A 544 0.31 3.54 26.49
N SER A 545 -0.24 2.57 25.81
CA SER A 545 -1.57 2.03 26.12
C SER A 545 -1.67 0.54 25.81
N VAL A 546 -2.54 -0.12 26.56
CA VAL A 546 -3.05 -1.44 26.26
C VAL A 546 -4.56 -1.33 26.07
N GLY A 547 -5.13 -2.18 25.23
CA GLY A 547 -6.56 -2.07 25.01
C GLY A 547 -7.14 -3.20 24.18
N VAL A 548 -8.41 -3.06 23.92
CA VAL A 548 -9.18 -4.00 23.13
C VAL A 548 -10.07 -3.25 22.14
N GLY A 549 -10.24 -3.83 20.97
CA GLY A 549 -11.17 -3.34 19.96
C GLY A 549 -12.10 -4.42 19.47
N ALA A 550 -13.11 -3.99 18.74
CA ALA A 550 -13.99 -4.83 17.94
C ALA A 550 -14.04 -4.30 16.52
N ILE A 551 -13.92 -5.18 15.53
CA ILE A 551 -14.11 -4.88 14.13
C ILE A 551 -15.26 -5.72 13.64
N TRP A 552 -16.30 -5.07 13.13
CA TRP A 552 -17.48 -5.73 12.60
C TRP A 552 -17.72 -5.37 11.15
N ASN A 553 -17.54 -6.35 10.25
CA ASN A 553 -17.88 -6.25 8.84
C ASN A 553 -19.33 -6.75 8.68
N PHE A 554 -20.29 -5.83 8.60
CA PHE A 554 -21.72 -6.16 8.70
C PHE A 554 -22.44 -6.20 7.35
N TRP A 555 -21.89 -5.55 6.36
CA TRP A 555 -22.44 -5.52 4.99
C TRP A 555 -21.29 -5.33 4.00
N ARG A 556 -21.54 -5.58 2.71
CA ARG A 556 -20.53 -5.48 1.64
C ARG A 556 -19.77 -4.16 1.73
N GLY A 557 -18.44 -4.22 1.93
CA GLY A 557 -17.59 -3.04 2.07
C GLY A 557 -17.86 -2.15 3.29
N SER A 558 -18.89 -2.47 4.12
CA SER A 558 -19.27 -1.68 5.28
C SER A 558 -18.69 -2.26 6.57
N ARG A 559 -18.16 -1.38 7.42
CA ARG A 559 -17.37 -1.79 8.57
C ARG A 559 -17.58 -0.83 9.74
N PHE A 560 -17.73 -1.39 10.92
CA PHE A 560 -17.70 -0.68 12.19
C PHE A 560 -16.47 -1.09 12.98
N GLU A 561 -15.76 -0.11 13.53
CA GLU A 561 -14.61 -0.32 14.42
C GLU A 561 -14.87 0.44 15.72
N LEU A 562 -14.60 -0.23 16.83
CA LEU A 562 -14.60 0.35 18.17
C LEU A 562 -13.34 -0.08 18.90
N TYR A 563 -12.62 0.85 19.49
CA TYR A 563 -11.43 0.59 20.28
C TYR A 563 -11.53 1.31 21.61
N TRP A 564 -11.14 0.63 22.66
CA TRP A 564 -10.92 1.22 23.97
C TRP A 564 -9.49 0.95 24.41
N GLY A 565 -8.77 2.02 24.81
CA GLY A 565 -7.40 1.97 25.27
C GLY A 565 -7.24 2.50 26.68
N GLN A 566 -6.66 1.68 27.58
CA GLN A 566 -6.22 2.10 28.89
C GLN A 566 -4.87 2.79 28.76
N ARG A 567 -4.80 4.03 29.19
CA ARG A 567 -3.57 4.82 29.26
C ARG A 567 -2.67 4.27 30.36
N LEU A 568 -1.40 4.04 30.05
CA LEU A 568 -0.38 3.61 31.03
C LEU A 568 0.42 4.81 31.58
N ASN A 569 0.44 5.91 30.84
CA ASN A 569 1.06 7.18 31.26
C ASN A 569 0.10 8.32 30.93
N PRO A 570 -0.89 8.61 31.81
CA PRO A 570 -1.88 9.65 31.54
C PRO A 570 -1.24 11.03 31.52
N PRO A 571 -1.59 11.90 30.55
CA PRO A 571 -1.21 13.30 30.56
C PRO A 571 -1.81 14.01 31.77
N ALA A 572 -1.16 15.04 32.27
CA ALA A 572 -1.51 15.77 33.49
C ALA A 572 -2.93 16.40 33.48
N GLN A 573 -3.60 16.46 32.33
CA GLN A 573 -4.96 16.99 32.17
C GLN A 573 -5.95 15.90 31.75
N ALA A 574 -6.60 15.30 32.70
CA ALA A 574 -7.77 14.49 32.46
C ALA A 574 -9.01 15.40 32.31
N ARG A 575 -9.46 15.64 31.08
CA ARG A 575 -10.78 16.24 30.82
C ARG A 575 -11.73 15.11 30.43
N HIS A 576 -12.96 15.19 30.84
CA HIS A 576 -14.01 14.18 30.55
C HIS A 576 -15.12 14.83 29.70
N THR A 577 -14.73 15.36 28.54
CA THR A 577 -15.65 16.11 27.69
C THR A 577 -16.07 15.37 26.41
N ASN A 578 -15.34 14.31 26.03
CA ASN A 578 -15.61 13.57 24.80
C ASN A 578 -15.14 12.09 24.91
N LEU A 579 -15.48 11.27 23.93
CA LEU A 579 -15.16 9.84 23.92
C LEU A 579 -13.65 9.54 23.94
N GLN A 580 -12.81 10.38 23.33
CA GLN A 580 -11.36 10.19 23.36
C GLN A 580 -10.80 10.36 24.78
N ASP A 581 -11.44 11.17 25.62
CA ASP A 581 -11.06 11.35 27.02
C ASP A 581 -11.25 10.06 27.83
N TYR A 582 -12.20 9.24 27.44
CA TYR A 582 -12.44 7.91 27.99
C TYR A 582 -11.64 6.81 27.29
N GLY A 583 -10.74 7.20 26.36
CA GLY A 583 -9.91 6.26 25.62
C GLY A 583 -10.64 5.53 24.49
N VAL A 584 -11.81 6.05 24.06
CA VAL A 584 -12.65 5.41 23.06
C VAL A 584 -12.44 6.04 21.68
N HIS A 585 -12.14 5.19 20.70
CA HIS A 585 -12.06 5.55 19.28
C HIS A 585 -13.05 4.69 18.49
N LEU A 586 -13.81 5.31 17.61
CA LEU A 586 -14.80 4.60 16.79
C LEU A 586 -14.80 5.11 15.34
N GLN A 587 -15.13 4.19 14.45
CA GLN A 587 -15.30 4.47 13.03
C GLN A 587 -16.43 3.62 12.45
N LEU A 588 -17.27 4.23 11.64
CA LEU A 588 -18.26 3.58 10.82
C LEU A 588 -17.97 3.95 9.36
N VAL A 589 -17.78 2.97 8.51
CA VAL A 589 -17.66 3.13 7.05
C VAL A 589 -18.81 2.38 6.40
N VAL A 590 -19.54 3.05 5.54
CA VAL A 590 -20.61 2.46 4.75
C VAL A 590 -20.29 2.66 3.28
N GLU A 591 -20.07 1.57 2.56
CA GLU A 591 -19.85 1.57 1.12
C GLU A 591 -21.23 1.59 0.42
N ALA A 592 -21.43 2.55 -0.48
CA ALA A 592 -22.71 2.70 -1.18
C ALA A 592 -22.80 1.76 -2.39
N PHE A 593 -21.69 1.58 -3.14
CA PHE A 593 -21.60 0.70 -4.30
C PHE A 593 -20.14 0.49 -4.74
#